data_5bef3bfbeeae0d96135e190f90667bdb
#
_entry.id   5bef3bfbeeae0d96135e190f90667bdb
#
_cell.length_a   1.000
_cell.length_b   1.000
_cell.length_c   1.000
_cell.angle_alpha   90.00
_cell.angle_beta   90.00
_cell.angle_gamma   90.00
#
_symmetry.space_group_name_H-M   'P 1'
#
loop_
_entity.id
_entity.type
_entity.pdbx_description
1 polymer ?
#
loop_
_entity_poly.entity_id
_entity_poly.type
_entity_poly.pdbx_seq_one_letter_code
_entity_poly.pdbx_strand_id
1 'polypeptide(L)'
;ASRFLDSAIQMKASMKPERRNSAQKTAGQQAGANPPAPSDGRALIDRCLEFVEENAEQVVRTAGFLELSKKAIVHLVCSDQFALPEDEVWRCVLGWAMHQAEVTVPPKEWNEGQKKSVGEFLAGVVDHIKILLINSSVFAEEVEPTGAVPMQLSLERYRYAAVPAHFDPTTDTRLQARVSHRLFHSTQLLTQQRMRYQHLINDWCGCSGQQWQCLYRGTRDGFSAKSFHRKCDNKGPTLVLVKSTDNSLFGGYAEQSWTSQPSKGRFVKSTRSFLFTLQQSSGKGPMRYNVTKTNSALWHHPGHGPTFGSGFDLHIAANSQQSTTGYSSFPLSYGKVDSETALLSSLAGKTNFTVQEIEVFAAVLEETAPSQSEPESTNTA
;
A
#
# COMPACT_ATOMS: atom_id res chain seq x y z
N ALA A 1 -0.09 19.20 18.08
CA ALA A 1 0.04 18.03 17.19
C ALA A 1 1.02 17.00 17.78
N SER A 2 2.27 17.38 18.14
CA SER A 2 3.29 16.45 18.67
C SER A 2 2.83 15.72 19.94
N ARG A 3 2.32 16.41 20.95
CA ARG A 3 1.79 15.78 22.18
C ARG A 3 0.66 14.80 21.91
N PHE A 4 -0.14 15.06 20.89
CA PHE A 4 -1.23 14.17 20.50
C PHE A 4 -0.71 12.91 19.83
N LEU A 5 0.29 13.04 18.95
CA LEU A 5 0.95 11.91 18.28
C LEU A 5 1.70 11.03 19.31
N ASP A 6 2.43 11.64 20.25
CA ASP A 6 3.08 10.92 21.35
C ASP A 6 2.08 10.13 22.18
N SER A 7 0.95 10.76 22.57
CA SER A 7 -0.10 10.09 23.33
C SER A 7 -0.71 8.93 22.54
N ALA A 8 -0.92 9.10 21.25
CA ALA A 8 -1.45 8.09 20.36
C ALA A 8 -0.50 6.87 20.27
N ILE A 9 0.80 7.11 20.10
CA ILE A 9 1.82 6.05 19.99
C ILE A 9 1.99 5.34 21.36
N GLN A 10 1.95 6.06 22.48
CA GLN A 10 1.99 5.47 23.81
C GLN A 10 0.79 4.56 24.06
N MET A 11 -0.43 4.98 23.66
CA MET A 11 -1.63 4.15 23.75
C MET A 11 -1.51 2.88 22.92
N LYS A 12 -0.99 2.97 21.69
CA LYS A 12 -0.78 1.78 20.83
C LYS A 12 0.20 0.78 21.44
N ALA A 13 1.30 1.27 22.03
CA ALA A 13 2.30 0.44 22.71
C ALA A 13 1.78 -0.21 23.99
N SER A 14 0.80 0.41 24.68
CA SER A 14 0.20 -0.09 25.91
C SER A 14 -0.88 -1.16 25.68
N MET A 15 -1.42 -1.24 24.47
CA MET A 15 -2.40 -2.25 24.07
C MET A 15 -1.69 -3.57 23.76
N LYS A 16 -1.53 -4.45 24.76
CA LYS A 16 -1.00 -5.81 24.56
C LYS A 16 -1.85 -6.57 23.55
N PRO A 17 -1.23 -7.36 22.63
CA PRO A 17 -1.99 -8.27 21.79
C PRO A 17 -2.68 -9.30 22.70
N GLU A 18 -4.00 -9.39 22.61
CA GLU A 18 -4.74 -10.47 23.27
C GLU A 18 -4.21 -11.81 22.77
N ARG A 19 -3.55 -12.54 23.67
CA ARG A 19 -3.19 -13.95 23.43
C ARG A 19 -4.49 -14.74 23.27
N ARG A 20 -4.77 -15.21 22.08
CA ARG A 20 -5.76 -16.27 21.86
C ARG A 20 -5.28 -17.51 22.60
N ASN A 21 -5.79 -17.72 23.80
CA ASN A 21 -5.67 -18.99 24.48
C ASN A 21 -6.59 -20.00 23.77
N SER A 22 -5.97 -20.96 23.10
CA SER A 22 -6.60 -22.19 22.69
C SER A 22 -6.89 -23.04 23.92
N ALA A 23 -8.11 -22.98 24.43
CA ALA A 23 -8.63 -23.99 25.35
C ALA A 23 -9.97 -24.49 24.83
N GLN A 24 -10.00 -25.79 24.68
CA GLN A 24 -11.12 -26.61 24.19
C GLN A 24 -12.34 -26.62 25.10
N LYS A 25 -13.51 -26.83 24.44
CA LYS A 25 -14.75 -27.51 24.89
C LYS A 25 -15.66 -26.79 25.87
N THR A 26 -16.87 -26.47 25.50
CA THR A 26 -18.08 -27.31 25.53
C THR A 26 -19.27 -26.57 24.94
N ALA A 27 -20.19 -27.32 24.36
CA ALA A 27 -21.40 -26.86 23.69
C ALA A 27 -22.37 -26.12 24.64
N GLY A 28 -23.03 -25.07 24.10
CA GLY A 28 -24.17 -24.38 24.74
C GLY A 28 -24.58 -23.22 23.85
N GLN A 29 -25.75 -23.39 23.23
CA GLN A 29 -26.46 -22.39 22.44
C GLN A 29 -26.61 -21.06 23.20
N GLN A 30 -26.27 -19.94 22.56
CA GLN A 30 -27.09 -18.73 22.66
C GLN A 30 -26.72 -17.72 21.55
N ALA A 31 -27.77 -17.04 21.10
CA ALA A 31 -27.85 -16.19 19.94
C ALA A 31 -26.99 -14.91 20.00
N GLY A 32 -26.51 -14.51 18.80
CA GLY A 32 -26.49 -13.14 18.32
C GLY A 32 -25.86 -12.06 19.21
N ALA A 33 -24.52 -11.98 19.22
CA ALA A 33 -23.86 -10.72 19.51
C ALA A 33 -22.86 -10.44 18.38
N ASN A 34 -23.09 -9.34 17.63
CA ASN A 34 -22.08 -8.78 16.74
C ASN A 34 -20.79 -8.53 17.55
N PRO A 35 -19.61 -8.80 16.99
CA PRO A 35 -18.36 -8.44 17.63
C PRO A 35 -18.37 -6.92 17.86
N PRO A 36 -17.91 -6.42 19.02
CA PRO A 36 -17.88 -5.00 19.30
C PRO A 36 -17.02 -4.30 18.22
N ALA A 37 -17.56 -3.19 17.71
CA ALA A 37 -16.81 -2.31 16.82
C ALA A 37 -15.46 -1.94 17.48
N PRO A 38 -14.35 -1.82 16.71
CA PRO A 38 -13.07 -1.42 17.28
C PRO A 38 -13.25 -0.10 18.02
N SER A 39 -12.76 -0.03 19.25
CA SER A 39 -12.90 1.16 20.11
C SER A 39 -12.43 2.40 19.32
N ASP A 40 -13.23 3.47 19.32
CA ASP A 40 -13.00 4.74 18.59
C ASP A 40 -11.56 5.29 18.74
N GLY A 41 -10.91 5.02 19.88
CA GLY A 41 -9.54 5.44 20.13
C GLY A 41 -8.47 4.78 19.24
N ARG A 42 -8.61 3.48 18.94
CA ARG A 42 -7.65 2.77 18.06
C ARG A 42 -7.75 3.27 16.61
N ALA A 43 -8.95 3.49 16.12
CA ALA A 43 -9.19 4.04 14.79
C ALA A 43 -8.60 5.45 14.63
N LEU A 44 -8.66 6.28 15.68
CA LEU A 44 -8.08 7.62 15.67
C LEU A 44 -6.54 7.59 15.64
N ILE A 45 -5.92 6.72 16.43
CA ILE A 45 -4.46 6.53 16.45
C ILE A 45 -3.95 6.09 15.08
N ASP A 46 -4.60 5.09 14.49
CA ASP A 46 -4.19 4.57 13.19
C ASP A 46 -4.33 5.65 12.10
N ARG A 47 -5.37 6.48 12.13
CA ARG A 47 -5.52 7.63 11.23
C ARG A 47 -4.45 8.71 11.41
N CYS A 48 -4.03 8.98 12.65
CA CYS A 48 -2.96 9.94 12.90
C CYS A 48 -1.62 9.45 12.38
N LEU A 49 -1.31 8.17 12.56
CA LEU A 49 -0.11 7.56 12.03
C LEU A 49 -0.14 7.53 10.49
N GLU A 50 -1.27 7.16 9.90
CA GLU A 50 -1.50 7.22 8.46
C GLU A 50 -1.24 8.64 7.92
N PHE A 51 -1.76 9.67 8.57
CA PHE A 51 -1.54 11.05 8.17
C PHE A 51 -0.05 11.44 8.22
N VAL A 52 0.67 11.04 9.27
CA VAL A 52 2.11 11.33 9.40
C VAL A 52 2.92 10.59 8.33
N GLU A 53 2.60 9.34 8.06
CA GLU A 53 3.26 8.53 7.04
C GLU A 53 2.98 9.06 5.63
N GLU A 54 1.75 9.49 5.35
CA GLU A 54 1.35 10.10 4.06
C GLU A 54 1.98 11.48 3.82
N ASN A 55 2.30 12.20 4.88
CA ASN A 55 2.85 13.57 4.81
C ASN A 55 4.25 13.64 5.43
N ALA A 56 5.02 12.57 5.40
CA ALA A 56 6.31 12.44 6.09
C ALA A 56 7.25 13.60 5.77
N GLU A 57 7.40 13.97 4.51
CA GLU A 57 8.27 15.06 4.06
C GLU A 57 7.89 16.43 4.66
N GLN A 58 6.59 16.70 4.81
CA GLN A 58 6.11 17.94 5.43
C GLN A 58 6.24 17.89 6.95
N VAL A 59 5.93 16.74 7.56
CA VAL A 59 5.94 16.55 9.01
C VAL A 59 7.35 16.70 9.59
N VAL A 60 8.38 16.12 8.95
CA VAL A 60 9.77 16.18 9.45
C VAL A 60 10.34 17.59 9.44
N ARG A 61 9.77 18.51 8.65
CA ARG A 61 10.19 19.92 8.57
C ARG A 61 9.51 20.79 9.63
N THR A 62 8.60 20.24 10.44
CA THR A 62 7.89 21.00 11.47
C THR A 62 8.66 21.03 12.78
N ALA A 63 8.57 22.13 13.54
CA ALA A 63 9.10 22.18 14.90
C ALA A 63 8.49 21.08 15.81
N GLY A 64 7.23 20.66 15.53
CA GLY A 64 6.57 19.59 16.24
C GLY A 64 7.24 18.23 16.10
N PHE A 65 7.97 17.97 15.02
CA PHE A 65 8.75 16.74 14.86
C PHE A 65 9.92 16.68 15.83
N LEU A 66 10.60 17.80 16.05
CA LEU A 66 11.74 17.91 16.97
C LEU A 66 11.33 17.69 18.45
N GLU A 67 10.06 17.93 18.79
CA GLU A 67 9.49 17.73 20.12
C GLU A 67 8.97 16.31 20.39
N LEU A 68 9.09 15.40 19.42
CA LEU A 68 8.61 14.02 19.57
C LEU A 68 9.45 13.26 20.60
N SER A 69 8.79 12.37 21.35
CA SER A 69 9.50 11.44 22.22
C SER A 69 10.33 10.44 21.45
N LYS A 70 11.39 9.91 22.05
CA LYS A 70 12.21 8.85 21.44
C LYS A 70 11.38 7.65 20.99
N LYS A 71 10.33 7.27 21.77
CA LYS A 71 9.43 6.18 21.40
C LYS A 71 8.66 6.48 20.12
N ALA A 72 8.23 7.73 19.92
CA ALA A 72 7.55 8.14 18.71
C ALA A 72 8.48 8.11 17.50
N ILE A 73 9.70 8.61 17.63
CA ILE A 73 10.72 8.54 16.57
C ILE A 73 11.01 7.09 16.19
N VAL A 74 11.28 6.20 17.16
CA VAL A 74 11.49 4.78 16.89
C VAL A 74 10.29 4.19 16.14
N HIS A 75 9.06 4.47 16.56
CA HIS A 75 7.87 3.96 15.89
C HIS A 75 7.78 4.41 14.43
N LEU A 76 8.02 5.69 14.15
CA LEU A 76 8.02 6.22 12.78
C LEU A 76 9.14 5.61 11.93
N VAL A 77 10.37 5.54 12.48
CA VAL A 77 11.54 5.02 11.75
C VAL A 77 11.47 3.50 11.54
N CYS A 78 10.75 2.75 12.39
CA CYS A 78 10.46 1.33 12.17
C CYS A 78 9.47 1.08 11.03
N SER A 79 8.65 2.07 10.67
CA SER A 79 7.63 1.92 9.65
C SER A 79 8.20 2.07 8.26
N ASP A 80 8.08 1.05 7.41
CA ASP A 80 8.42 1.15 5.99
C ASP A 80 7.51 2.14 5.23
N GLN A 81 6.44 2.60 5.86
CA GLN A 81 5.52 3.62 5.32
C GLN A 81 5.94 5.04 5.67
N PHE A 82 6.91 5.22 6.56
CA PHE A 82 7.55 6.51 6.80
C PHE A 82 8.49 6.81 5.63
N ALA A 83 7.94 7.21 4.55
CA ALA A 83 8.35 7.09 3.17
C ALA A 83 9.30 8.22 2.75
N LEU A 84 10.42 8.30 3.41
CA LEU A 84 11.52 9.19 3.05
C LEU A 84 12.70 8.36 2.52
N PRO A 85 13.51 8.90 1.61
CA PRO A 85 14.83 8.36 1.34
C PRO A 85 15.65 8.24 2.63
N GLU A 86 16.48 7.21 2.76
CA GLU A 86 17.23 6.99 4.01
C GLU A 86 18.18 8.15 4.38
N ASP A 87 18.65 8.90 3.40
CA ASP A 87 19.41 10.14 3.62
C ASP A 87 18.57 11.17 4.40
N GLU A 88 17.30 11.34 4.03
CA GLU A 88 16.38 12.26 4.69
C GLU A 88 15.93 11.71 6.06
N VAL A 89 15.72 10.39 6.17
CA VAL A 89 15.45 9.74 7.47
C VAL A 89 16.60 10.01 8.43
N TRP A 90 17.84 9.84 7.96
CA TRP A 90 19.02 10.15 8.77
C TRP A 90 19.03 11.60 9.21
N ARG A 91 18.89 12.57 8.28
CA ARG A 91 18.93 14.00 8.58
C ARG A 91 17.86 14.44 9.57
N CYS A 92 16.64 13.96 9.41
CA CYS A 92 15.55 14.33 10.33
C CYS A 92 15.76 13.73 11.72
N VAL A 93 16.24 12.48 11.83
CA VAL A 93 16.55 11.83 13.10
C VAL A 93 17.75 12.50 13.79
N LEU A 94 18.79 12.82 13.03
CA LEU A 94 19.96 13.55 13.55
C LEU A 94 19.57 14.94 14.06
N GLY A 95 18.76 15.68 13.29
CA GLY A 95 18.27 17.00 13.69
C GLY A 95 17.42 16.94 14.97
N TRP A 96 16.55 15.90 15.09
CA TRP A 96 15.82 15.63 16.31
C TRP A 96 16.74 15.33 17.50
N ALA A 97 17.72 14.44 17.33
CA ALA A 97 18.65 14.07 18.41
C ALA A 97 19.51 15.26 18.86
N MET A 98 19.97 16.09 17.93
CA MET A 98 20.68 17.32 18.22
C MET A 98 19.82 18.32 18.99
N HIS A 99 18.56 18.48 18.59
CA HIS A 99 17.59 19.33 19.30
C HIS A 99 17.38 18.87 20.75
N GLN A 100 17.16 17.55 20.95
CA GLN A 100 16.97 16.95 22.27
C GLN A 100 18.24 17.08 23.16
N ALA A 101 19.40 17.05 22.55
CA ALA A 101 20.69 17.19 23.25
C ALA A 101 21.16 18.65 23.40
N GLU A 102 20.36 19.62 22.91
CA GLU A 102 20.71 21.05 22.87
C GLU A 102 22.05 21.34 22.17
N VAL A 103 22.40 20.55 21.14
CA VAL A 103 23.61 20.69 20.34
C VAL A 103 23.26 21.34 18.99
N THR A 104 23.90 22.49 18.69
CA THR A 104 23.61 23.28 17.48
C THR A 104 24.73 23.28 16.45
N VAL A 105 25.94 22.82 16.82
CA VAL A 105 27.09 22.75 15.92
C VAL A 105 27.07 21.48 15.05
N PRO A 106 27.59 21.51 13.83
CA PRO A 106 27.59 20.37 12.94
C PRO A 106 28.44 19.20 13.48
N PRO A 107 28.14 17.93 13.10
CA PRO A 107 28.81 16.75 13.65
C PRO A 107 30.33 16.74 13.56
N LYS A 108 30.92 17.36 12.53
CA LYS A 108 32.37 17.47 12.33
C LYS A 108 33.07 18.32 13.40
N GLU A 109 32.32 19.18 14.09
CA GLU A 109 32.85 20.11 15.11
C GLU A 109 32.52 19.62 16.54
N TRP A 110 31.89 18.45 16.70
CA TRP A 110 31.53 17.95 18.03
C TRP A 110 32.75 17.56 18.87
N ASN A 111 32.70 17.99 20.11
CA ASN A 111 33.56 17.43 21.15
C ASN A 111 33.01 16.10 21.67
N GLU A 112 33.78 15.36 22.47
CA GLU A 112 33.38 14.03 22.98
C GLU A 112 32.12 14.07 23.87
N GLY A 113 31.91 15.18 24.60
CA GLY A 113 30.68 15.35 25.40
C GLY A 113 29.44 15.48 24.53
N GLN A 114 29.51 16.24 23.44
CA GLN A 114 28.41 16.41 22.47
C GLN A 114 28.14 15.12 21.71
N LYS A 115 29.18 14.40 21.27
CA LYS A 115 29.04 13.08 20.66
C LYS A 115 28.29 12.11 21.57
N LYS A 116 28.67 12.10 22.85
CA LYS A 116 28.02 11.25 23.85
C LYS A 116 26.56 11.65 24.05
N SER A 117 26.26 12.94 24.27
CA SER A 117 24.90 13.42 24.50
C SER A 117 23.97 13.14 23.32
N VAL A 118 24.37 13.43 22.08
CA VAL A 118 23.57 13.14 20.89
C VAL A 118 23.47 11.61 20.67
N GLY A 119 24.58 10.87 20.91
CA GLY A 119 24.61 9.42 20.79
C GLY A 119 23.61 8.70 21.71
N GLU A 120 23.34 9.22 22.90
CA GLU A 120 22.33 8.67 23.83
C GLU A 120 20.91 8.75 23.24
N PHE A 121 20.60 9.80 22.49
CA PHE A 121 19.33 9.91 21.78
C PHE A 121 19.28 9.01 20.55
N LEU A 122 20.36 8.92 19.78
CA LEU A 122 20.46 8.09 18.59
C LEU A 122 20.47 6.58 18.88
N ALA A 123 20.98 6.17 20.05
CA ALA A 123 21.02 4.76 20.45
C ALA A 123 19.65 4.09 20.38
N GLY A 124 19.53 2.93 19.71
CA GLY A 124 18.27 2.21 19.49
C GLY A 124 17.32 2.86 18.47
N VAL A 125 17.66 4.03 17.91
CA VAL A 125 16.96 4.59 16.73
C VAL A 125 17.71 4.22 15.46
N VAL A 126 19.04 4.31 15.48
CA VAL A 126 19.93 3.98 14.34
C VAL A 126 19.71 2.56 13.83
N ASP A 127 19.39 1.62 14.71
CA ASP A 127 19.14 0.21 14.37
C ASP A 127 17.97 0.02 13.38
N HIS A 128 17.09 1.02 13.27
CA HIS A 128 15.92 1.02 12.39
C HIS A 128 16.11 1.84 11.11
N ILE A 129 17.25 2.52 10.96
CA ILE A 129 17.62 3.22 9.73
C ILE A 129 18.30 2.23 8.80
N LYS A 130 17.90 2.19 7.53
CA LYS A 130 18.48 1.29 6.52
C LYS A 130 19.81 1.86 6.02
N ILE A 131 20.82 1.83 6.88
CA ILE A 131 22.16 2.44 6.69
C ILE A 131 22.78 2.04 5.33
N LEU A 132 22.54 0.82 4.86
CA LEU A 132 23.06 0.35 3.57
C LEU A 132 22.53 1.15 2.39
N LEU A 133 21.34 1.77 2.49
CA LEU A 133 20.72 2.56 1.43
C LEU A 133 21.07 4.04 1.46
N ILE A 134 21.76 4.53 2.50
CA ILE A 134 22.23 5.92 2.56
C ILE A 134 23.27 6.15 1.45
N ASN A 135 23.20 7.27 0.75
CA ASN A 135 24.18 7.65 -0.26
C ASN A 135 25.60 7.68 0.32
N SER A 136 26.60 7.24 -0.46
CA SER A 136 27.99 7.11 0.03
C SER A 136 28.60 8.43 0.50
N SER A 137 28.31 9.54 -0.18
CA SER A 137 28.80 10.86 0.24
C SER A 137 28.13 11.33 1.53
N VAL A 138 26.81 11.15 1.65
CA VAL A 138 26.05 11.49 2.87
C VAL A 138 26.53 10.63 4.03
N PHE A 139 26.77 9.35 3.80
CA PHE A 139 27.28 8.47 4.85
C PHE A 139 28.64 8.93 5.38
N ALA A 140 29.60 9.20 4.49
CA ALA A 140 30.94 9.64 4.87
C ALA A 140 30.97 11.04 5.50
N GLU A 141 30.08 11.94 5.05
CA GLU A 141 30.12 13.34 5.49
C GLU A 141 29.22 13.65 6.68
N GLU A 142 28.08 12.98 6.80
CA GLU A 142 27.05 13.32 7.79
C GLU A 142 26.82 12.21 8.82
N VAL A 143 27.03 10.92 8.46
CA VAL A 143 26.75 9.77 9.34
C VAL A 143 27.99 9.38 10.15
N GLU A 144 29.08 9.05 9.47
CA GLU A 144 30.32 8.53 10.09
C GLU A 144 30.92 9.48 11.14
N PRO A 145 30.94 10.83 10.93
CA PRO A 145 31.50 11.74 11.92
C PRO A 145 30.76 11.75 13.27
N THR A 146 29.50 11.31 13.30
CA THR A 146 28.71 11.24 14.54
C THR A 146 29.20 10.15 15.49
N GLY A 147 29.83 9.09 14.97
CA GLY A 147 30.22 7.91 15.75
C GLY A 147 29.02 7.07 16.23
N ALA A 148 27.81 7.36 15.79
CA ALA A 148 26.58 6.69 16.25
C ALA A 148 26.36 5.31 15.59
N VAL A 149 26.98 5.06 14.43
CA VAL A 149 26.87 3.79 13.70
C VAL A 149 27.99 2.86 14.11
N PRO A 150 27.68 1.60 14.48
CA PRO A 150 28.71 0.61 14.80
C PRO A 150 29.68 0.40 13.64
N MET A 151 30.98 0.27 13.94
CA MET A 151 32.05 0.08 12.94
C MET A 151 31.75 -1.08 11.98
N GLN A 152 31.20 -2.18 12.49
CA GLN A 152 30.81 -3.34 11.67
C GLN A 152 29.82 -2.96 10.56
N LEU A 153 28.82 -2.19 10.90
CA LEU A 153 27.79 -1.73 9.96
C LEU A 153 28.33 -0.69 8.98
N SER A 154 29.25 0.18 9.42
CA SER A 154 29.97 1.10 8.53
C SER A 154 30.79 0.36 7.47
N LEU A 155 31.52 -0.69 7.89
CA LEU A 155 32.26 -1.54 6.95
C LEU A 155 31.34 -2.30 5.99
N GLU A 156 30.20 -2.78 6.47
CA GLU A 156 29.20 -3.45 5.62
C GLU A 156 28.64 -2.47 4.58
N ARG A 157 28.34 -1.23 5.00
CA ARG A 157 27.91 -0.15 4.10
C ARG A 157 28.89 0.15 2.97
N TYR A 158 30.19 0.23 3.29
CA TYR A 158 31.23 0.42 2.27
C TYR A 158 31.39 -0.78 1.35
N ARG A 159 31.25 -2.01 1.87
CA ARG A 159 31.25 -3.23 1.05
C ARG A 159 30.06 -3.25 0.10
N TYR A 160 28.86 -2.87 0.58
CA TYR A 160 27.69 -2.77 -0.28
C TYR A 160 27.88 -1.77 -1.41
N ALA A 161 28.49 -0.60 -1.12
CA ALA A 161 28.81 0.37 -2.17
C ALA A 161 29.81 -0.14 -3.22
N ALA A 162 30.79 -0.94 -2.79
CA ALA A 162 31.87 -1.42 -3.65
C ALA A 162 31.42 -2.63 -4.50
N VAL A 163 30.65 -3.55 -3.94
CA VAL A 163 30.26 -4.83 -4.58
C VAL A 163 28.78 -5.16 -4.28
N PRO A 164 27.83 -4.35 -4.80
CA PRO A 164 26.40 -4.52 -4.51
C PRO A 164 25.85 -5.88 -4.93
N ALA A 165 26.45 -6.54 -5.94
CA ALA A 165 26.05 -7.85 -6.41
C ALA A 165 26.22 -8.99 -5.36
N HIS A 166 26.97 -8.76 -4.30
CA HIS A 166 27.12 -9.74 -3.20
C HIS A 166 25.96 -9.64 -2.17
N PHE A 167 25.05 -8.71 -2.34
CA PHE A 167 23.92 -8.49 -1.46
C PHE A 167 22.62 -8.78 -2.21
N ASP A 168 21.73 -9.54 -1.60
CA ASP A 168 20.46 -9.93 -2.21
C ASP A 168 19.31 -9.08 -1.64
N PRO A 169 18.78 -8.11 -2.41
CA PRO A 169 17.68 -7.25 -1.96
C PRO A 169 16.35 -8.01 -1.80
N THR A 170 16.25 -9.25 -2.28
CA THR A 170 15.02 -10.04 -2.12
C THR A 170 14.93 -10.68 -0.74
N THR A 171 16.06 -10.97 -0.12
CA THR A 171 16.16 -11.62 1.19
C THR A 171 16.55 -10.66 2.31
N ASP A 172 17.34 -9.63 2.02
CA ASP A 172 17.76 -8.62 3.01
C ASP A 172 16.80 -7.41 3.02
N THR A 173 15.97 -7.33 4.04
CA THR A 173 15.00 -6.24 4.23
C THR A 173 15.64 -4.86 4.40
N ARG A 174 16.92 -4.79 4.81
CA ARG A 174 17.68 -3.55 4.95
C ARG A 174 18.00 -2.90 3.59
N LEU A 175 17.90 -3.68 2.49
CA LEU A 175 18.09 -3.23 1.11
C LEU A 175 16.78 -2.90 0.40
N GLN A 176 15.65 -3.08 1.07
CA GLN A 176 14.34 -2.72 0.51
C GLN A 176 14.03 -1.27 0.87
N ALA A 177 13.95 -0.41 -0.15
CA ALA A 177 13.60 1.00 0.05
C ALA A 177 12.26 1.12 0.81
N ARG A 178 12.11 2.20 1.58
CA ARG A 178 10.82 2.55 2.17
C ARG A 178 9.85 2.87 1.05
N VAL A 179 8.62 2.47 1.26
CA VAL A 179 7.59 2.60 0.23
C VAL A 179 7.03 4.01 0.26
N SER A 180 7.28 4.78 -0.80
CA SER A 180 7.11 6.23 -0.79
C SER A 180 5.68 6.75 -0.75
N HIS A 181 4.64 5.98 -1.01
CA HIS A 181 3.24 6.43 -0.88
C HIS A 181 2.28 5.25 -0.78
N ARG A 182 1.22 5.40 0.01
CA ARG A 182 0.02 4.59 -0.16
C ARG A 182 -0.57 4.96 -1.51
N LEU A 183 -0.41 4.06 -2.45
CA LEU A 183 -0.92 4.27 -3.80
C LEU A 183 -2.45 4.07 -3.86
N PHE A 184 -3.01 3.31 -2.91
CA PHE A 184 -4.44 3.02 -2.83
C PHE A 184 -5.06 3.66 -1.59
N HIS A 185 -5.65 4.86 -1.77
CA HIS A 185 -6.27 5.61 -0.68
C HIS A 185 -7.51 4.90 -0.12
N SER A 186 -7.59 4.84 1.21
CA SER A 186 -8.71 4.24 1.94
C SER A 186 -8.93 2.75 1.68
N THR A 187 -7.93 2.00 1.17
CA THR A 187 -8.05 0.54 1.03
C THR A 187 -8.10 -0.16 2.38
N GLN A 188 -8.93 -1.20 2.49
CA GLN A 188 -8.94 -2.15 3.61
C GLN A 188 -8.32 -3.50 3.22
N LEU A 189 -8.17 -3.75 1.92
CA LEU A 189 -7.64 -5.00 1.38
C LEU A 189 -6.12 -4.98 1.20
N LEU A 190 -5.54 -3.81 0.85
CA LEU A 190 -4.11 -3.62 0.64
C LEU A 190 -3.48 -2.83 1.80
N THR A 191 -3.70 -3.31 3.02
CA THR A 191 -3.12 -2.73 4.24
C THR A 191 -1.61 -2.99 4.34
N GLN A 192 -1.00 -2.54 5.43
CA GLN A 192 0.45 -2.57 5.70
C GLN A 192 1.15 -3.89 5.30
N GLN A 193 0.59 -5.02 5.69
CA GLN A 193 1.15 -6.35 5.37
C GLN A 193 1.10 -6.70 3.88
N ARG A 194 0.35 -5.92 3.09
CA ARG A 194 0.11 -6.13 1.66
C ARG A 194 0.54 -4.94 0.81
N MET A 195 1.30 -4.01 1.37
CA MET A 195 1.77 -2.79 0.69
C MET A 195 2.51 -3.11 -0.62
N ARG A 196 3.35 -4.13 -0.62
CA ARG A 196 4.05 -4.61 -1.83
C ARG A 196 3.12 -4.84 -3.03
N TYR A 197 1.85 -5.20 -2.77
CA TYR A 197 0.90 -5.43 -3.84
C TYR A 197 0.42 -4.13 -4.50
N GLN A 198 0.45 -3.01 -3.79
CA GLN A 198 0.08 -1.71 -4.35
C GLN A 198 1.07 -1.31 -5.46
N HIS A 199 2.37 -1.46 -5.22
CA HIS A 199 3.42 -1.19 -6.21
C HIS A 199 3.37 -2.18 -7.35
N LEU A 200 3.23 -3.48 -7.05
CA LEU A 200 3.13 -4.51 -8.06
C LEU A 200 1.95 -4.27 -9.03
N ILE A 201 0.80 -3.85 -8.52
CA ILE A 201 -0.37 -3.51 -9.35
C ILE A 201 -0.05 -2.30 -10.22
N ASN A 202 0.60 -1.27 -9.68
CA ASN A 202 1.01 -0.10 -10.45
C ASN A 202 1.99 -0.45 -11.56
N ASP A 203 2.97 -1.30 -11.29
CA ASP A 203 3.89 -1.81 -12.30
C ASP A 203 3.14 -2.55 -13.41
N TRP A 204 2.14 -3.34 -13.04
CA TRP A 204 1.28 -4.02 -14.01
C TRP A 204 0.42 -3.06 -14.84
N CYS A 205 0.00 -1.94 -14.28
CA CYS A 205 -0.70 -0.88 -15.01
C CYS A 205 0.23 -0.08 -15.93
N GLY A 206 1.55 -0.18 -15.74
CA GLY A 206 2.55 0.61 -16.47
C GLY A 206 2.62 2.07 -15.98
N CYS A 207 2.23 2.32 -14.74
CA CYS A 207 2.11 3.65 -14.15
C CYS A 207 2.73 3.66 -12.75
N SER A 208 4.07 3.67 -12.66
CA SER A 208 4.76 3.81 -11.38
C SER A 208 4.32 5.12 -10.69
N GLY A 209 3.95 5.05 -9.42
CA GLY A 209 3.52 6.22 -8.66
C GLY A 209 2.05 6.63 -8.83
N GLN A 210 1.27 5.96 -9.68
CA GLN A 210 -0.15 6.25 -9.83
C GLN A 210 -0.89 6.09 -8.50
N GLN A 211 -1.59 7.13 -8.08
CA GLN A 211 -2.46 7.09 -6.91
C GLN A 211 -3.89 6.69 -7.32
N TRP A 212 -4.55 5.94 -6.43
CA TRP A 212 -5.87 5.37 -6.67
C TRP A 212 -6.84 5.77 -5.55
N GLN A 213 -7.99 6.33 -5.94
CA GLN A 213 -9.06 6.70 -5.02
C GLN A 213 -10.12 5.61 -4.96
N CYS A 214 -10.49 5.15 -3.75
CA CYS A 214 -11.56 4.18 -3.55
C CYS A 214 -12.93 4.79 -3.86
N LEU A 215 -13.51 4.39 -4.99
CA LEU A 215 -14.86 4.78 -5.41
C LEU A 215 -15.93 4.00 -4.67
N TYR A 216 -15.77 2.68 -4.61
CA TYR A 216 -16.77 1.74 -4.13
C TYR A 216 -16.13 0.69 -3.22
N ARG A 217 -16.87 0.36 -2.15
CA ARG A 217 -16.54 -0.75 -1.25
C ARG A 217 -17.83 -1.47 -0.86
N GLY A 218 -17.84 -2.80 -1.00
CA GLY A 218 -19.03 -3.61 -0.77
C GLY A 218 -19.63 -3.46 0.62
N THR A 219 -18.81 -3.55 1.68
CA THR A 219 -19.28 -3.39 3.08
C THR A 219 -19.76 -1.98 3.42
N ARG A 220 -19.29 -0.94 2.73
CA ARG A 220 -19.69 0.45 2.93
C ARG A 220 -20.93 0.84 2.11
N ASP A 221 -20.97 0.43 0.83
CA ASP A 221 -21.92 0.96 -0.16
C ASP A 221 -23.03 -0.06 -0.50
N GLY A 222 -22.90 -1.33 -0.03
CA GLY A 222 -23.77 -2.45 -0.35
C GLY A 222 -23.30 -3.24 -1.57
N PHE A 223 -23.61 -4.54 -1.62
CA PHE A 223 -23.13 -5.48 -2.64
C PHE A 223 -24.06 -5.61 -3.86
N SER A 224 -24.98 -4.68 -4.08
CA SER A 224 -25.86 -4.69 -5.23
C SER A 224 -25.19 -4.14 -6.49
N ALA A 225 -25.57 -4.66 -7.67
CA ALA A 225 -25.11 -4.09 -8.95
C ALA A 225 -25.45 -2.60 -9.07
N LYS A 226 -26.63 -2.18 -8.57
CA LYS A 226 -27.05 -0.77 -8.54
C LYS A 226 -26.08 0.09 -7.72
N SER A 227 -25.59 -0.39 -6.58
CA SER A 227 -24.62 0.33 -5.74
C SER A 227 -23.27 0.48 -6.46
N PHE A 228 -22.79 -0.59 -7.10
CA PHE A 228 -21.59 -0.59 -7.92
C PHE A 228 -21.70 0.44 -9.06
N HIS A 229 -22.73 0.35 -9.89
CA HIS A 229 -22.90 1.25 -11.03
C HIS A 229 -23.03 2.72 -10.63
N ARG A 230 -23.79 3.02 -9.57
CA ARG A 230 -23.91 4.40 -9.05
C ARG A 230 -22.58 5.03 -8.72
N LYS A 231 -21.58 4.23 -8.27
CA LYS A 231 -20.28 4.72 -7.83
C LYS A 231 -19.21 4.66 -8.92
N CYS A 232 -19.29 3.71 -9.83
CA CYS A 232 -18.19 3.36 -10.74
C CYS A 232 -18.46 3.69 -12.21
N ASP A 233 -19.71 3.95 -12.63
CA ASP A 233 -20.02 4.27 -14.03
C ASP A 233 -19.35 5.58 -14.45
N ASN A 234 -18.75 5.56 -15.64
CA ASN A 234 -18.10 6.72 -16.29
C ASN A 234 -16.93 7.32 -15.46
N LYS A 235 -16.26 6.50 -14.66
CA LYS A 235 -15.14 6.96 -13.81
C LYS A 235 -13.74 6.65 -14.40
N GLY A 236 -13.66 6.37 -15.70
CA GLY A 236 -12.40 6.08 -16.40
C GLY A 236 -11.84 4.70 -16.07
N PRO A 237 -10.56 4.46 -16.28
CA PRO A 237 -9.94 3.20 -15.93
C PRO A 237 -10.11 2.90 -14.44
N THR A 238 -10.46 1.65 -14.12
CA THR A 238 -10.66 1.24 -12.74
C THR A 238 -9.93 -0.05 -12.41
N LEU A 239 -9.56 -0.19 -11.17
CA LEU A 239 -9.02 -1.41 -10.60
C LEU A 239 -10.03 -2.00 -9.62
N VAL A 240 -10.37 -3.26 -9.81
CA VAL A 240 -11.26 -4.04 -8.96
C VAL A 240 -10.43 -4.98 -8.11
N LEU A 241 -10.60 -4.94 -6.80
CA LEU A 241 -10.03 -5.88 -5.82
C LEU A 241 -11.14 -6.68 -5.17
N VAL A 242 -10.96 -7.98 -5.07
CA VAL A 242 -11.92 -8.91 -4.46
C VAL A 242 -11.19 -9.77 -3.43
N LYS A 243 -11.75 -9.84 -2.24
CA LYS A 243 -11.37 -10.78 -1.21
C LYS A 243 -12.49 -11.79 -1.00
N SER A 244 -12.18 -13.05 -1.15
CA SER A 244 -13.12 -14.14 -0.88
C SER A 244 -13.09 -14.59 0.58
N THR A 245 -14.12 -15.29 1.02
CA THR A 245 -14.24 -15.82 2.40
C THR A 245 -13.16 -16.83 2.75
N ASP A 246 -12.53 -17.48 1.76
CA ASP A 246 -11.38 -18.38 1.92
C ASP A 246 -10.03 -17.67 1.89
N ASN A 247 -10.04 -16.31 2.00
CA ASN A 247 -8.87 -15.46 2.10
C ASN A 247 -8.05 -15.32 0.81
N SER A 248 -8.60 -15.70 -0.35
CA SER A 248 -7.99 -15.38 -1.64
C SER A 248 -8.19 -13.90 -1.98
N LEU A 249 -7.17 -13.27 -2.56
CA LEU A 249 -7.16 -11.87 -2.98
C LEU A 249 -6.80 -11.81 -4.47
N PHE A 250 -7.71 -11.31 -5.28
CA PHE A 250 -7.61 -11.26 -6.73
C PHE A 250 -8.42 -10.10 -7.30
N GLY A 251 -8.37 -9.91 -8.60
CA GLY A 251 -9.14 -8.82 -9.22
C GLY A 251 -8.86 -8.62 -10.70
N GLY A 252 -9.12 -7.40 -11.17
CA GLY A 252 -8.89 -7.04 -12.56
C GLY A 252 -8.79 -5.53 -12.76
N TYR A 253 -8.03 -5.15 -13.78
CA TYR A 253 -7.94 -3.80 -14.29
C TYR A 253 -8.84 -3.66 -15.51
N ALA A 254 -9.79 -2.74 -15.45
CA ALA A 254 -10.67 -2.37 -16.56
C ALA A 254 -10.16 -1.06 -17.16
N GLU A 255 -9.63 -1.13 -18.39
CA GLU A 255 -9.17 0.05 -19.13
C GLU A 255 -10.34 0.97 -19.49
N GLN A 256 -11.50 0.40 -19.79
CA GLN A 256 -12.69 1.14 -20.20
C GLN A 256 -13.58 1.42 -19.00
N SER A 257 -14.23 2.59 -19.01
CA SER A 257 -15.21 2.95 -17.99
C SER A 257 -16.38 1.97 -17.95
N TRP A 258 -16.81 1.58 -16.75
CA TRP A 258 -18.05 0.85 -16.57
C TRP A 258 -19.26 1.68 -16.98
N THR A 259 -20.34 1.02 -17.39
CA THR A 259 -21.63 1.64 -17.66
C THR A 259 -22.77 0.65 -17.48
N SER A 260 -23.90 1.13 -16.98
CA SER A 260 -25.16 0.42 -16.91
C SER A 260 -25.98 0.44 -18.21
N GLN A 261 -25.39 0.98 -19.30
CA GLN A 261 -26.03 1.03 -20.61
C GLN A 261 -25.29 0.16 -21.65
N PRO A 262 -26.01 -0.46 -22.60
CA PRO A 262 -27.46 -0.61 -22.70
C PRO A 262 -28.02 -1.64 -21.70
N SER A 263 -29.35 -1.60 -21.47
CA SER A 263 -30.03 -2.50 -20.53
C SER A 263 -29.90 -3.99 -20.85
N LYS A 264 -29.68 -4.34 -22.12
CA LYS A 264 -29.45 -5.73 -22.60
C LYS A 264 -28.01 -6.20 -22.38
N GLY A 265 -27.15 -5.31 -21.91
CA GLY A 265 -25.71 -5.56 -21.79
C GLY A 265 -24.97 -5.55 -23.13
N ARG A 266 -23.64 -5.43 -23.07
CA ARG A 266 -22.76 -5.52 -24.24
C ARG A 266 -21.34 -5.90 -23.85
N PHE A 267 -20.64 -6.56 -24.77
CA PHE A 267 -19.19 -6.71 -24.66
C PHE A 267 -18.49 -5.40 -25.05
N VAL A 268 -17.38 -5.14 -24.36
CA VAL A 268 -16.55 -3.96 -24.58
C VAL A 268 -15.13 -4.38 -24.88
N LYS A 269 -14.58 -3.77 -25.95
CA LYS A 269 -13.22 -4.01 -26.39
C LYS A 269 -12.22 -3.32 -25.47
N SER A 270 -11.18 -4.05 -25.11
CA SER A 270 -9.99 -3.50 -24.45
C SER A 270 -8.76 -4.30 -24.81
N THR A 271 -7.64 -3.64 -24.94
CA THR A 271 -6.34 -4.26 -25.23
C THR A 271 -5.40 -4.26 -24.02
N ARG A 272 -5.71 -3.45 -23.00
CA ARG A 272 -4.87 -3.24 -21.83
C ARG A 272 -5.50 -3.78 -20.53
N SER A 273 -6.76 -4.20 -20.57
CA SER A 273 -7.39 -4.85 -19.40
C SER A 273 -6.65 -6.14 -19.06
N PHE A 274 -6.55 -6.45 -17.79
CA PHE A 274 -5.94 -7.68 -17.29
C PHE A 274 -6.65 -8.16 -16.03
N LEU A 275 -6.53 -9.45 -15.75
CA LEU A 275 -6.90 -10.05 -14.48
C LEU A 275 -5.63 -10.35 -13.67
N PHE A 276 -5.79 -10.53 -12.37
CA PHE A 276 -4.67 -10.88 -11.51
C PHE A 276 -5.10 -11.64 -10.27
N THR A 277 -4.16 -12.41 -9.73
CA THR A 277 -4.20 -12.99 -8.39
C THR A 277 -3.07 -12.39 -7.59
N LEU A 278 -3.31 -11.96 -6.36
CA LEU A 278 -2.29 -11.49 -5.42
C LEU A 278 -1.95 -12.56 -4.38
N GLN A 279 -2.98 -13.28 -3.94
CA GLN A 279 -2.86 -14.34 -2.94
C GLN A 279 -3.98 -15.35 -3.16
N GLN A 280 -3.65 -16.63 -3.14
CA GLN A 280 -4.63 -17.72 -3.09
C GLN A 280 -4.55 -18.47 -1.77
N SER A 281 -5.65 -19.05 -1.35
CA SER A 281 -5.70 -19.96 -0.19
C SER A 281 -4.77 -21.17 -0.34
N SER A 282 -4.46 -21.57 -1.58
CA SER A 282 -3.48 -22.62 -1.92
C SER A 282 -2.02 -22.21 -1.80
N GLY A 283 -1.73 -20.94 -1.43
CA GLY A 283 -0.37 -20.42 -1.31
C GLY A 283 0.26 -19.92 -2.62
N LYS A 284 -0.49 -19.91 -3.75
CA LYS A 284 0.03 -19.31 -4.99
C LYS A 284 0.19 -17.81 -4.83
N GLY A 285 1.32 -17.31 -5.32
CA GLY A 285 1.73 -15.91 -5.26
C GLY A 285 1.10 -15.02 -6.34
N PRO A 286 1.55 -13.76 -6.45
CA PRO A 286 1.03 -12.79 -7.40
C PRO A 286 1.26 -13.22 -8.85
N MET A 287 0.19 -13.13 -9.67
CA MET A 287 0.23 -13.40 -11.11
C MET A 287 -0.67 -12.43 -11.86
N ARG A 288 -0.23 -11.97 -13.03
CA ARG A 288 -1.01 -11.16 -13.96
C ARG A 288 -1.39 -11.96 -15.21
N TYR A 289 -2.61 -11.75 -15.70
CA TYR A 289 -3.17 -12.42 -16.86
C TYR A 289 -3.71 -11.39 -17.85
N ASN A 290 -3.02 -11.21 -18.97
CA ASN A 290 -3.42 -10.26 -20.00
C ASN A 290 -4.66 -10.75 -20.76
N VAL A 291 -5.44 -9.80 -21.30
CA VAL A 291 -6.56 -10.10 -22.18
C VAL A 291 -6.04 -10.76 -23.48
N THR A 292 -6.69 -11.83 -23.91
CA THR A 292 -6.41 -12.55 -25.17
C THR A 292 -7.52 -12.34 -26.18
N LYS A 293 -8.79 -12.25 -25.73
CA LYS A 293 -9.96 -11.95 -26.59
C LYS A 293 -10.36 -10.48 -26.40
N THR A 294 -9.64 -9.60 -27.03
CA THR A 294 -9.77 -8.14 -26.83
C THR A 294 -11.16 -7.58 -27.14
N ASN A 295 -11.93 -8.16 -28.08
CA ASN A 295 -13.25 -7.66 -28.44
C ASN A 295 -14.33 -7.94 -27.37
N SER A 296 -14.05 -8.83 -26.42
CA SER A 296 -14.94 -9.21 -25.34
C SER A 296 -14.21 -9.18 -23.99
N ALA A 297 -13.39 -8.15 -23.80
CA ALA A 297 -12.60 -8.00 -22.58
C ALA A 297 -13.48 -7.74 -21.33
N LEU A 298 -14.51 -6.90 -21.47
CA LEU A 298 -15.41 -6.55 -20.38
C LEU A 298 -16.87 -6.84 -20.79
N TRP A 299 -17.72 -7.10 -19.80
CA TRP A 299 -19.16 -7.17 -19.97
C TRP A 299 -19.85 -6.09 -19.15
N HIS A 300 -20.58 -5.22 -19.82
CA HIS A 300 -21.38 -4.16 -19.22
C HIS A 300 -22.84 -4.55 -19.18
N HIS A 301 -23.43 -4.57 -17.98
CA HIS A 301 -24.86 -4.90 -17.80
C HIS A 301 -25.36 -4.32 -16.47
N PRO A 302 -26.51 -3.64 -16.43
CA PRO A 302 -27.01 -2.95 -15.22
C PRO A 302 -27.28 -3.87 -14.02
N GLY A 303 -27.54 -5.15 -14.26
CA GLY A 303 -27.80 -6.15 -13.22
C GLY A 303 -26.57 -6.90 -12.73
N HIS A 304 -25.38 -6.61 -13.26
CA HIS A 304 -24.14 -7.30 -12.91
C HIS A 304 -23.18 -6.34 -12.23
N GLY A 305 -22.38 -6.83 -11.28
CA GLY A 305 -21.19 -6.15 -10.81
C GLY A 305 -20.04 -6.23 -11.84
N PRO A 306 -18.80 -5.94 -11.46
CA PRO A 306 -17.66 -6.01 -12.36
C PRO A 306 -17.55 -7.39 -13.01
N THR A 307 -17.52 -7.40 -14.36
CA THR A 307 -17.50 -8.66 -15.13
C THR A 307 -16.51 -8.57 -16.28
N PHE A 308 -15.60 -9.54 -16.36
CA PHE A 308 -14.49 -9.61 -17.31
C PHE A 308 -14.61 -10.87 -18.16
N GLY A 309 -14.41 -10.72 -19.48
CA GLY A 309 -14.33 -11.84 -20.42
C GLY A 309 -15.66 -12.35 -20.98
N SER A 310 -15.60 -13.02 -22.15
CA SER A 310 -16.79 -13.53 -22.85
C SER A 310 -17.45 -14.74 -22.19
N GLY A 311 -16.72 -15.46 -21.37
CA GLY A 311 -17.24 -16.58 -20.56
C GLY A 311 -17.29 -16.22 -19.09
N PHE A 312 -17.14 -14.92 -18.79
CA PHE A 312 -17.03 -14.39 -17.44
C PHE A 312 -15.84 -14.99 -16.69
N ASP A 313 -14.63 -14.72 -17.24
CA ASP A 313 -13.36 -15.10 -16.58
C ASP A 313 -13.31 -14.63 -15.13
N LEU A 314 -13.97 -13.50 -14.84
CA LEU A 314 -14.30 -13.03 -13.50
C LEU A 314 -15.67 -12.39 -13.52
N HIS A 315 -16.57 -12.84 -12.65
CA HIS A 315 -17.91 -12.29 -12.47
C HIS A 315 -18.23 -12.07 -10.99
N ILE A 316 -18.53 -10.84 -10.65
CA ILE A 316 -19.05 -10.49 -9.32
C ILE A 316 -20.54 -10.25 -9.42
N ALA A 317 -21.32 -11.25 -9.00
CA ALA A 317 -22.77 -11.16 -9.00
C ALA A 317 -23.29 -10.16 -7.95
N ALA A 318 -24.48 -9.64 -8.17
CA ALA A 318 -25.18 -8.89 -7.12
C ALA A 318 -25.39 -9.79 -5.89
N ASN A 319 -25.23 -9.22 -4.69
CA ASN A 319 -25.35 -9.92 -3.40
C ASN A 319 -24.39 -11.11 -3.22
N SER A 320 -23.22 -11.06 -3.87
CA SER A 320 -22.19 -12.11 -3.84
C SER A 320 -21.60 -12.40 -2.44
N GLN A 321 -21.91 -11.59 -1.43
CA GLN A 321 -21.54 -11.83 -0.03
C GLN A 321 -22.45 -12.84 0.68
N GLN A 322 -23.65 -13.09 0.15
CA GLN A 322 -24.65 -14.01 0.75
C GLN A 322 -24.65 -15.42 0.13
N SER A 323 -23.97 -15.57 -1.01
CA SER A 323 -24.00 -16.82 -1.76
C SER A 323 -22.73 -17.02 -2.59
N THR A 324 -22.50 -18.24 -3.05
CA THR A 324 -21.39 -18.60 -3.95
C THR A 324 -21.70 -18.23 -5.42
N THR A 325 -22.34 -17.07 -5.64
CA THR A 325 -22.71 -16.61 -7.00
C THR A 325 -21.61 -15.81 -7.70
N GLY A 326 -20.56 -15.41 -6.98
CA GLY A 326 -19.31 -14.98 -7.61
C GLY A 326 -18.65 -16.18 -8.27
N TYR A 327 -18.23 -16.05 -9.53
CA TYR A 327 -17.55 -17.15 -10.19
C TYR A 327 -16.46 -16.70 -11.15
N SER A 328 -15.56 -17.63 -11.46
CA SER A 328 -14.48 -17.47 -12.41
C SER A 328 -14.44 -18.65 -13.35
N SER A 329 -14.71 -18.41 -14.64
CA SER A 329 -14.51 -19.38 -15.73
C SER A 329 -13.13 -19.25 -16.38
N PHE A 330 -12.21 -18.58 -15.70
CA PHE A 330 -10.84 -18.38 -16.17
C PHE A 330 -10.15 -19.74 -16.45
N PRO A 331 -9.31 -19.87 -17.53
CA PRO A 331 -8.96 -18.87 -18.52
C PRO A 331 -9.75 -19.04 -19.83
N LEU A 332 -10.60 -18.09 -20.20
CA LEU A 332 -11.33 -18.09 -21.46
C LEU A 332 -10.98 -16.91 -22.37
N SER A 333 -10.97 -15.71 -21.81
CA SER A 333 -10.67 -14.46 -22.52
C SER A 333 -9.41 -13.77 -22.00
N TYR A 334 -8.83 -14.31 -20.95
CA TYR A 334 -7.61 -13.83 -20.30
C TYR A 334 -6.64 -14.98 -20.08
N GLY A 335 -5.32 -14.67 -20.06
CA GLY A 335 -4.26 -15.65 -19.86
C GLY A 335 -3.81 -16.37 -21.12
N LYS A 336 -2.70 -17.10 -21.05
CA LYS A 336 -2.25 -18.00 -22.09
C LYS A 336 -2.78 -19.41 -21.80
N VAL A 337 -3.30 -20.07 -22.84
CA VAL A 337 -3.66 -21.48 -22.77
C VAL A 337 -2.38 -22.30 -23.03
N ASP A 338 -1.50 -22.41 -22.04
CA ASP A 338 -0.50 -23.46 -22.02
C ASP A 338 -1.12 -24.68 -21.32
N SER A 339 -1.19 -25.78 -22.01
CA SER A 339 -2.07 -26.93 -21.75
C SER A 339 -1.86 -27.67 -20.41
N GLU A 340 -0.77 -27.44 -19.68
CA GLU A 340 -0.51 -28.10 -18.39
C GLU A 340 -0.92 -27.31 -17.15
N THR A 341 -1.08 -26.01 -17.26
CA THR A 341 -1.44 -25.13 -16.12
C THR A 341 -2.90 -24.67 -16.12
N ALA A 342 -3.62 -24.90 -17.21
CA ALA A 342 -4.99 -24.43 -17.40
C ALA A 342 -6.01 -25.04 -16.39
N LEU A 343 -5.80 -26.26 -15.93
CA LEU A 343 -6.66 -26.96 -15.00
C LEU A 343 -6.52 -26.53 -13.52
N LEU A 344 -5.47 -25.72 -13.20
CA LEU A 344 -5.13 -25.34 -11.82
C LEU A 344 -5.26 -23.83 -11.53
N SER A 345 -5.78 -23.04 -12.47
CA SER A 345 -5.68 -21.58 -12.42
C SER A 345 -7.00 -20.83 -12.35
N SER A 346 -7.87 -21.16 -11.39
CA SER A 346 -8.93 -20.20 -11.06
C SER A 346 -8.33 -19.04 -10.26
N LEU A 347 -8.83 -17.80 -10.48
CA LEU A 347 -8.36 -16.62 -9.79
C LEU A 347 -8.47 -16.74 -8.26
N ALA A 348 -9.55 -17.35 -7.79
CA ALA A 348 -9.84 -17.58 -6.37
C ALA A 348 -9.36 -18.95 -5.84
N GLY A 349 -8.69 -19.77 -6.64
CA GLY A 349 -8.36 -21.17 -6.29
C GLY A 349 -9.52 -22.14 -6.50
N LYS A 350 -10.70 -21.66 -6.86
CA LYS A 350 -11.93 -22.44 -7.16
C LYS A 350 -12.86 -21.65 -8.09
N THR A 351 -13.75 -22.36 -8.80
CA THR A 351 -14.65 -21.74 -9.78
C THR A 351 -15.66 -20.82 -9.12
N ASN A 352 -16.35 -21.27 -8.08
CA ASN A 352 -17.34 -20.48 -7.36
C ASN A 352 -16.78 -20.00 -6.03
N PHE A 353 -17.05 -18.75 -5.67
CA PHE A 353 -16.57 -18.15 -4.42
C PHE A 353 -17.62 -17.21 -3.82
N THR A 354 -17.54 -17.02 -2.52
CA THR A 354 -18.31 -16.02 -1.78
C THR A 354 -17.39 -14.81 -1.55
N VAL A 355 -17.90 -13.62 -1.85
CA VAL A 355 -17.16 -12.36 -1.67
C VAL A 355 -17.25 -11.94 -0.20
N GLN A 356 -16.09 -11.75 0.45
CA GLN A 356 -16.01 -11.13 1.76
C GLN A 356 -16.00 -9.61 1.64
N GLU A 357 -15.19 -9.09 0.70
CA GLU A 357 -15.09 -7.67 0.41
C GLU A 357 -14.75 -7.44 -1.06
N ILE A 358 -15.23 -6.32 -1.58
CA ILE A 358 -14.87 -5.81 -2.91
C ILE A 358 -14.55 -4.31 -2.79
N GLU A 359 -13.47 -3.91 -3.41
CA GLU A 359 -13.09 -2.50 -3.55
C GLU A 359 -12.86 -2.17 -5.01
N VAL A 360 -13.31 -0.99 -5.45
CA VAL A 360 -13.06 -0.48 -6.80
C VAL A 360 -12.42 0.90 -6.70
N PHE A 361 -11.35 1.08 -7.45
CA PHE A 361 -10.53 2.29 -7.44
C PHE A 361 -10.50 2.92 -8.83
N ALA A 362 -10.48 4.25 -8.87
CA ALA A 362 -10.12 5.02 -10.07
C ALA A 362 -8.75 5.66 -9.88
N ALA A 363 -8.03 5.85 -10.98
CA ALA A 363 -6.79 6.62 -10.99
C ALA A 363 -7.07 8.07 -10.60
N VAL A 364 -6.26 8.62 -9.70
CA VAL A 364 -6.27 10.07 -9.43
C VAL A 364 -5.53 10.73 -10.59
N LEU A 365 -6.23 11.59 -11.34
CA LEU A 365 -5.60 12.40 -12.37
C LEU A 365 -4.98 13.61 -11.68
N GLU A 366 -3.68 13.83 -11.87
CA GLU A 366 -3.07 15.11 -11.51
C GLU A 366 -3.71 16.19 -12.38
N GLU A 367 -4.29 17.21 -11.76
CA GLU A 367 -4.70 18.42 -12.49
C GLU A 367 -3.42 19.04 -13.06
N THR A 368 -3.20 18.88 -14.37
CA THR A 368 -2.18 19.64 -15.08
C THR A 368 -2.49 21.12 -14.89
N ALA A 369 -1.58 21.82 -14.18
CA ALA A 369 -1.68 23.27 -14.06
C ALA A 369 -1.89 23.88 -15.46
N PRO A 370 -2.82 24.84 -15.62
CA PRO A 370 -3.07 25.45 -16.91
C PRO A 370 -1.76 26.02 -17.45
N SER A 371 -1.35 25.56 -18.64
CA SER A 371 -0.22 26.11 -19.36
C SER A 371 -0.42 27.62 -19.46
N GLN A 372 0.45 28.40 -18.83
CA GLN A 372 0.49 29.85 -19.04
C GLN A 372 0.70 30.06 -20.53
N SER A 373 -0.32 30.55 -21.21
CA SER A 373 -0.22 31.05 -22.57
C SER A 373 0.84 32.16 -22.57
N GLU A 374 1.89 31.98 -23.34
CA GLU A 374 2.87 33.00 -23.61
C GLU A 374 2.14 34.23 -24.17
N PRO A 375 2.45 35.46 -23.75
CA PRO A 375 1.86 36.64 -24.33
C PRO A 375 2.37 36.81 -25.77
N GLU A 376 1.43 36.80 -26.72
CA GLU A 376 1.70 37.19 -28.10
C GLU A 376 2.46 38.50 -28.13
N SER A 377 3.68 38.48 -28.63
CA SER A 377 4.43 39.70 -28.97
C SER A 377 3.77 40.38 -30.14
N THR A 378 2.99 41.41 -29.88
CA THR A 378 2.55 42.36 -30.90
C THR A 378 3.74 43.15 -31.42
N ASN A 379 4.26 42.74 -32.55
CA ASN A 379 5.18 43.52 -33.35
C ASN A 379 4.33 44.53 -34.14
N THR A 380 4.32 45.78 -33.70
CA THR A 380 3.88 46.94 -34.52
C THR A 380 5.12 47.54 -35.18
N ALA A 381 5.16 47.42 -36.50
CA ALA A 381 6.01 48.23 -37.39
C ALA A 381 5.47 49.65 -37.52
#